data_64874b6a3ebb82adf022bad3737b63b0
#
_entry.id   64874b6a3ebb82adf022bad3737b63b0
#
_cell.length_a   1.000
_cell.length_b   1.000
_cell.length_c   1.000
_cell.angle_alpha   90.00
_cell.angle_beta   90.00
_cell.angle_gamma   90.00
#
_symmetry.space_group_name_H-M   'P 1'
#
loop_
_entity.id
_entity.type
_entity.pdbx_description
1 polymer ?
#
loop_
_entity_poly.entity_id
_entity_poly.type
_entity_poly.pdbx_seq_one_letter_code
_entity_poly.pdbx_strand_id
1 'polypeptide(L)'
;SAVAITEDGLIIPTNSCGNSAQFAEMADHVIVEIDLTSNPILEGSHDIYVPASRPKRGPVPLTEVQDRIGKIGIQVDPAKISAIVMNEVPDTTFDMADADEETLAIAKHLVNFFEKEVAEGRLPNNLGPLQSGVGSIANAVFAGFEHSNFKDLVMYSEVLQDCTFKLIDSGKMIFASGCSMTLSQS
;
A
#
# COMPACT_ATOMS: atom_id res chain seq x y z
N SER A 1 14.84 3.01 -1.78
CA SER A 1 14.86 4.28 -2.52
C SER A 1 13.99 5.33 -1.85
N ALA A 2 14.27 6.60 -2.12
CA ALA A 2 13.55 7.75 -1.58
C ALA A 2 13.33 8.80 -2.68
N VAL A 3 12.27 9.61 -2.54
CA VAL A 3 12.03 10.76 -3.42
C VAL A 3 12.71 12.02 -2.89
N ALA A 4 12.92 12.09 -1.57
CA ALA A 4 13.54 13.23 -0.93
C ALA A 4 14.21 12.84 0.39
N ILE A 5 15.12 13.71 0.85
CA ILE A 5 15.70 13.68 2.19
C ILE A 5 15.88 15.14 2.65
N THR A 6 15.59 15.39 3.92
CA THR A 6 15.80 16.70 4.53
C THR A 6 17.13 16.80 5.27
N GLU A 7 17.58 18.01 5.61
CA GLU A 7 18.83 18.23 6.34
C GLU A 7 18.83 17.61 7.75
N ASP A 8 17.65 17.50 8.37
CA ASP A 8 17.47 16.88 9.69
C ASP A 8 17.26 15.35 9.62
N GLY A 9 17.43 14.74 8.44
CA GLY A 9 17.43 13.30 8.23
C GLY A 9 16.05 12.66 8.09
N LEU A 10 15.02 13.40 7.69
CA LEU A 10 13.74 12.81 7.31
C LEU A 10 13.83 12.30 5.86
N ILE A 11 13.72 10.99 5.69
CA ILE A 11 13.78 10.30 4.39
C ILE A 11 12.34 10.02 3.94
N ILE A 12 11.95 10.53 2.77
CA ILE A 12 10.65 10.28 2.15
C ILE A 12 10.79 9.11 1.17
N PRO A 13 10.23 7.93 1.49
CA PRO A 13 10.33 6.77 0.59
C PRO A 13 9.68 6.99 -0.76
N THR A 14 10.02 6.17 -1.73
CA THR A 14 9.27 6.03 -3.00
C THR A 14 7.92 5.32 -2.75
N ASN A 15 7.46 4.49 -3.64
CA ASN A 15 6.18 3.77 -3.58
C ASN A 15 6.14 2.57 -2.62
N SER A 16 7.24 2.28 -1.92
CA SER A 16 7.33 1.16 -0.98
C SER A 16 8.09 1.57 0.28
N CYS A 17 7.47 1.34 1.44
CA CYS A 17 8.12 1.54 2.74
C CYS A 17 8.53 0.20 3.38
N GLY A 18 7.64 -0.79 3.41
CA GLY A 18 7.87 -2.08 4.04
C GLY A 18 8.47 -1.95 5.45
N ASN A 19 9.57 -2.65 5.68
CA ASN A 19 10.31 -2.65 6.95
C ASN A 19 11.46 -1.62 6.98
N SER A 20 11.56 -0.73 5.99
CA SER A 20 12.69 0.20 5.84
C SER A 20 12.90 1.10 7.06
N ALA A 21 11.82 1.53 7.72
CA ALA A 21 11.91 2.36 8.91
C ALA A 21 12.59 1.62 10.09
N GLN A 22 12.27 0.34 10.30
CA GLN A 22 12.91 -0.49 11.35
C GLN A 22 14.36 -0.79 11.02
N PHE A 23 14.67 -1.08 9.76
CA PHE A 23 16.04 -1.30 9.32
C PHE A 23 16.91 -0.05 9.49
N ALA A 24 16.40 1.12 9.13
CA ALA A 24 17.09 2.39 9.31
C ALA A 24 17.32 2.74 10.80
N GLU A 25 16.37 2.42 11.68
CA GLU A 25 16.53 2.59 13.12
C GLU A 25 17.67 1.70 13.67
N MET A 26 17.74 0.45 13.22
CA MET A 26 18.69 -0.55 13.71
C MET A 26 20.08 -0.44 13.07
N ALA A 27 20.20 0.19 11.91
CA ALA A 27 21.45 0.31 11.17
C ALA A 27 22.43 1.27 11.87
N ASP A 28 23.72 0.96 11.82
CA ASP A 28 24.80 1.87 12.22
C ASP A 28 25.10 2.88 11.10
N HIS A 29 24.92 2.46 9.84
CA HIS A 29 25.14 3.28 8.65
C HIS A 29 23.97 3.16 7.68
N VAL A 30 23.55 4.27 7.11
CA VAL A 30 22.47 4.36 6.12
C VAL A 30 23.01 4.99 4.84
N ILE A 31 22.75 4.35 3.71
CA ILE A 31 22.94 4.93 2.38
C ILE A 31 21.54 5.23 1.83
N VAL A 32 21.31 6.47 1.44
CA VAL A 32 20.03 6.90 0.87
C VAL A 32 20.17 7.00 -0.63
N GLU A 33 19.39 6.24 -1.36
CA GLU A 33 19.26 6.36 -2.80
C GLU A 33 18.08 7.26 -3.13
N ILE A 34 18.33 8.38 -3.79
CA ILE A 34 17.31 9.28 -4.31
C ILE A 34 16.97 8.86 -5.74
N ASP A 35 15.75 8.44 -5.93
CA ASP A 35 15.20 8.10 -7.24
C ASP A 35 14.62 9.35 -7.92
N LEU A 36 15.34 9.86 -8.91
CA LEU A 36 14.96 11.05 -9.67
C LEU A 36 13.84 10.77 -10.70
N THR A 37 13.49 9.51 -10.90
CA THR A 37 12.41 9.11 -11.81
C THR A 37 11.05 9.02 -11.11
N SER A 38 11.06 8.88 -9.78
CA SER A 38 9.85 8.85 -8.97
C SER A 38 9.19 10.23 -8.83
N ASN A 39 7.86 10.24 -8.81
CA ASN A 39 7.11 11.50 -8.72
C ASN A 39 7.22 12.10 -7.30
N PRO A 40 7.67 13.37 -7.15
CA PRO A 40 7.74 14.04 -5.86
C PRO A 40 6.40 14.17 -5.11
N ILE A 41 5.26 13.97 -5.78
CA ILE A 41 3.93 13.98 -5.15
C ILE A 41 3.78 12.91 -4.06
N LEU A 42 4.67 11.93 -4.02
CA LEU A 42 4.74 10.93 -2.96
C LEU A 42 5.08 11.56 -1.59
N GLU A 43 5.67 12.76 -1.57
CA GLU A 43 5.84 13.52 -0.33
C GLU A 43 4.47 13.84 0.29
N GLY A 44 4.28 13.41 1.55
CA GLY A 44 3.01 13.56 2.27
C GLY A 44 2.00 12.42 2.08
N SER A 45 2.22 11.49 1.15
CA SER A 45 1.35 10.31 0.97
C SER A 45 1.55 9.27 2.08
N HIS A 46 2.74 9.18 2.66
CA HIS A 46 3.10 8.17 3.64
C HIS A 46 2.49 8.41 5.03
N ASP A 47 2.24 7.30 5.74
CA ASP A 47 1.82 7.25 7.14
C ASP A 47 2.63 6.15 7.86
N ILE A 48 3.90 6.44 8.13
CA ILE A 48 4.88 5.47 8.63
C ILE A 48 4.84 5.43 10.15
N TYR A 49 4.32 4.35 10.71
CA TYR A 49 4.27 4.09 12.14
C TYR A 49 5.20 2.94 12.53
N VAL A 50 6.17 3.21 13.39
CA VAL A 50 7.07 2.20 13.94
C VAL A 50 6.63 1.90 15.37
N PRO A 51 6.07 0.71 15.64
CA PRO A 51 5.66 0.34 16.99
C PRO A 51 6.87 0.17 17.91
N ALA A 52 6.71 0.51 19.18
CA ALA A 52 7.77 0.32 20.18
C ALA A 52 8.24 -1.13 20.26
N SER A 53 9.51 -1.33 20.60
CA SER A 53 10.07 -2.66 20.84
C SER A 53 9.51 -3.30 22.10
N ARG A 54 9.49 -4.64 22.14
CA ARG A 54 9.12 -5.38 23.37
C ARG A 54 10.09 -5.07 24.51
N PRO A 55 9.62 -5.01 25.77
CA PRO A 55 8.26 -5.26 26.24
C PRO A 55 7.33 -4.04 26.22
N LYS A 56 7.77 -2.90 25.68
CA LYS A 56 7.05 -1.62 25.70
C LYS A 56 6.00 -1.47 24.59
N ARG A 57 5.85 -2.50 23.73
CA ARG A 57 4.89 -2.47 22.64
C ARG A 57 3.45 -2.50 23.17
N GLY A 58 2.68 -1.45 22.90
CA GLY A 58 1.24 -1.41 23.08
C GLY A 58 0.48 -1.79 21.80
N PRO A 59 -0.86 -1.80 21.82
CA PRO A 59 -1.67 -1.86 20.61
C PRO A 59 -1.34 -0.72 19.65
N VAL A 60 -1.41 -1.00 18.35
CA VAL A 60 -1.31 0.05 17.34
C VAL A 60 -2.52 0.97 17.48
N PRO A 61 -2.36 2.30 17.61
CA PRO A 61 -3.45 3.23 17.89
C PRO A 61 -4.28 3.55 16.61
N LEU A 62 -4.60 2.53 15.82
CA LEU A 62 -5.42 2.59 14.63
C LEU A 62 -6.82 2.10 15.00
N THR A 63 -7.84 2.94 14.86
CA THR A 63 -9.25 2.63 15.16
C THR A 63 -10.11 2.61 13.91
N GLU A 64 -9.79 3.46 12.95
CA GLU A 64 -10.44 3.53 11.64
C GLU A 64 -9.42 3.34 10.52
N VAL A 65 -9.83 2.83 9.36
CA VAL A 65 -8.91 2.55 8.24
C VAL A 65 -8.23 3.81 7.70
N GLN A 66 -8.85 4.96 7.80
CA GLN A 66 -8.34 6.25 7.36
C GLN A 66 -7.55 7.02 8.41
N ASP A 67 -7.35 6.46 9.60
CA ASP A 67 -6.53 7.09 10.62
C ASP A 67 -5.08 7.24 10.14
N ARG A 68 -4.50 8.41 10.37
CA ARG A 68 -3.08 8.68 10.13
C ARG A 68 -2.39 8.81 11.49
N ILE A 69 -1.57 7.83 11.81
CA ILE A 69 -0.96 7.65 13.14
C ILE A 69 0.57 7.75 13.11
N GLY A 70 1.14 7.82 11.93
CA GLY A 70 2.57 7.81 11.69
C GLY A 70 3.14 9.15 11.23
N LYS A 71 4.27 9.07 10.56
CA LYS A 71 5.00 10.20 9.98
C LYS A 71 5.02 10.11 8.47
N ILE A 72 5.21 11.25 7.81
CA ILE A 72 5.32 11.32 6.35
C ILE A 72 6.64 10.75 5.79
N GLY A 73 7.58 10.40 6.66
CA GLY A 73 8.89 9.86 6.27
C GLY A 73 9.56 9.09 7.40
N ILE A 74 10.70 8.52 7.09
CA ILE A 74 11.55 7.77 8.00
C ILE A 74 12.57 8.71 8.62
N GLN A 75 12.48 8.95 9.92
CA GLN A 75 13.44 9.79 10.64
C GLN A 75 14.70 9.00 10.98
N VAL A 76 15.83 9.46 10.50
CA VAL A 76 17.17 8.90 10.77
C VAL A 76 18.05 9.99 11.36
N ASP A 77 18.93 9.63 12.31
CA ASP A 77 19.98 10.56 12.77
C ASP A 77 20.89 10.88 11.57
N PRO A 78 21.06 12.17 11.20
CA PRO A 78 21.95 12.57 10.11
C PRO A 78 23.37 12.01 10.21
N ALA A 79 23.88 11.79 11.43
CA ALA A 79 25.19 11.22 11.66
C ALA A 79 25.32 9.75 11.17
N LYS A 80 24.23 9.03 11.02
CA LYS A 80 24.19 7.68 10.43
C LYS A 80 24.23 7.66 8.90
N ILE A 81 23.91 8.79 8.26
CA ILE A 81 23.82 8.87 6.79
C ILE A 81 25.22 8.97 6.21
N SER A 82 25.71 7.87 5.70
CA SER A 82 27.08 7.74 5.16
C SER A 82 27.21 8.23 3.72
N ALA A 83 26.13 8.15 2.94
CA ALA A 83 26.10 8.61 1.55
C ALA A 83 24.66 8.86 1.08
N ILE A 84 24.54 9.77 0.10
CA ILE A 84 23.34 9.98 -0.70
C ILE A 84 23.73 9.71 -2.15
N VAL A 85 22.99 8.81 -2.79
CA VAL A 85 23.23 8.39 -4.18
C VAL A 85 22.07 8.86 -5.03
N MET A 86 22.34 9.55 -6.13
CA MET A 86 21.32 9.96 -7.10
C MET A 86 21.15 8.86 -8.15
N ASN A 87 19.93 8.42 -8.39
CA ASN A 87 19.61 7.38 -9.37
C ASN A 87 18.61 7.90 -10.40
N GLU A 88 18.92 7.72 -11.68
CA GLU A 88 18.07 8.10 -12.82
C GLU A 88 17.49 6.87 -13.54
N VAL A 89 17.69 5.66 -12.98
CA VAL A 89 17.19 4.42 -13.57
C VAL A 89 15.82 4.11 -12.94
N PRO A 90 14.74 4.06 -13.74
CA PRO A 90 13.41 3.73 -13.22
C PRO A 90 13.38 2.33 -12.58
N ASP A 91 12.57 2.20 -11.53
CA ASP A 91 12.27 0.90 -10.96
C ASP A 91 11.63 -0.04 -12.00
N THR A 92 11.91 -1.33 -11.85
CA THR A 92 11.28 -2.35 -12.69
C THR A 92 9.83 -2.51 -12.27
N THR A 93 8.92 -2.33 -13.21
CA THR A 93 7.50 -2.62 -13.02
C THR A 93 7.24 -4.12 -13.12
N PHE A 94 6.18 -4.57 -12.49
CA PHE A 94 5.77 -5.96 -12.52
C PHE A 94 4.55 -6.12 -13.45
N ASP A 95 4.76 -6.75 -14.60
CA ASP A 95 3.65 -7.11 -15.50
C ASP A 95 2.89 -8.29 -14.89
N MET A 96 1.65 -8.04 -14.50
CA MET A 96 0.75 -9.10 -14.06
C MET A 96 0.11 -9.75 -15.27
N ALA A 97 0.17 -11.09 -15.32
CA ALA A 97 -0.54 -11.87 -16.33
C ALA A 97 -2.07 -11.60 -16.24
N ASP A 98 -2.70 -11.53 -17.40
CA ASP A 98 -4.16 -11.46 -17.48
C ASP A 98 -4.79 -12.68 -16.78
N ALA A 99 -5.97 -12.46 -16.21
CA ALA A 99 -6.72 -13.53 -15.56
C ALA A 99 -7.23 -14.53 -16.63
N ASP A 100 -6.92 -15.80 -16.43
CA ASP A 100 -7.46 -16.90 -17.25
C ASP A 100 -8.92 -17.24 -16.88
N GLU A 101 -9.55 -18.15 -17.62
CA GLU A 101 -10.95 -18.54 -17.41
C GLU A 101 -11.20 -19.10 -15.99
N GLU A 102 -10.25 -19.87 -15.44
CA GLU A 102 -10.38 -20.43 -14.09
C GLU A 102 -10.34 -19.33 -13.04
N THR A 103 -9.39 -18.40 -13.17
CA THR A 103 -9.24 -17.24 -12.29
C THR A 103 -10.49 -16.37 -12.31
N LEU A 104 -11.04 -16.11 -13.50
CA LEU A 104 -12.29 -15.34 -13.66
C LEU A 104 -13.49 -16.09 -13.04
N ALA A 105 -13.56 -17.40 -13.15
CA ALA A 105 -14.61 -18.20 -12.52
C ALA A 105 -14.52 -18.15 -10.99
N ILE A 106 -13.31 -18.26 -10.43
CA ILE A 106 -13.07 -18.10 -8.98
C ILE A 106 -13.52 -16.72 -8.51
N ALA A 107 -13.10 -15.66 -9.21
CA ALA A 107 -13.48 -14.29 -8.89
C ALA A 107 -15.01 -14.10 -8.88
N LYS A 108 -15.69 -14.61 -9.91
CA LYS A 108 -17.16 -14.57 -9.99
C LYS A 108 -17.83 -15.29 -8.84
N HIS A 109 -17.35 -16.46 -8.46
CA HIS A 109 -17.90 -17.20 -7.31
C HIS A 109 -17.72 -16.43 -6.00
N LEU A 110 -16.56 -15.79 -5.78
CA LEU A 110 -16.33 -14.99 -4.59
C LEU A 110 -17.20 -13.73 -4.56
N VAL A 111 -17.37 -13.03 -5.68
CA VAL A 111 -18.26 -11.86 -5.75
C VAL A 111 -19.69 -12.27 -5.44
N ASN A 112 -20.21 -13.35 -6.06
CA ASN A 112 -21.55 -13.87 -5.79
C ASN A 112 -21.72 -14.29 -4.32
N PHE A 113 -20.70 -14.90 -3.71
CA PHE A 113 -20.71 -15.24 -2.29
C PHE A 113 -20.86 -13.99 -1.43
N PHE A 114 -20.06 -12.94 -1.66
CA PHE A 114 -20.16 -11.69 -0.91
C PHE A 114 -21.50 -11.00 -1.12
N GLU A 115 -22.02 -10.97 -2.34
CA GLU A 115 -23.36 -10.41 -2.61
C GLU A 115 -24.46 -11.14 -1.82
N LYS A 116 -24.38 -12.47 -1.73
CA LYS A 116 -25.30 -13.26 -0.90
C LYS A 116 -25.14 -12.93 0.58
N GLU A 117 -23.91 -12.84 1.10
CA GLU A 117 -23.64 -12.50 2.51
C GLU A 117 -24.20 -11.12 2.87
N VAL A 118 -24.07 -10.15 1.97
CA VAL A 118 -24.66 -8.81 2.13
C VAL A 118 -26.19 -8.87 2.08
N ALA A 119 -26.76 -9.57 1.11
CA ALA A 119 -28.22 -9.70 0.99
C ALA A 119 -28.89 -10.37 2.19
N GLU A 120 -28.18 -11.31 2.84
CA GLU A 120 -28.62 -11.98 4.05
C GLU A 120 -28.28 -11.24 5.36
N GLY A 121 -27.65 -10.05 5.24
CA GLY A 121 -27.32 -9.18 6.38
C GLY A 121 -26.15 -9.67 7.24
N ARG A 122 -25.34 -10.60 6.75
CA ARG A 122 -24.14 -11.09 7.45
C ARG A 122 -22.90 -10.23 7.21
N LEU A 123 -22.85 -9.51 6.09
CA LEU A 123 -21.83 -8.53 5.80
C LEU A 123 -22.45 -7.15 5.49
N PRO A 124 -21.76 -6.06 5.81
CA PRO A 124 -22.18 -4.74 5.35
C PRO A 124 -21.96 -4.57 3.85
N ASN A 125 -22.64 -3.60 3.22
CA ASN A 125 -22.50 -3.38 1.76
C ASN A 125 -21.10 -2.93 1.32
N ASN A 126 -20.31 -2.39 2.23
CA ASN A 126 -18.90 -2.03 2.00
C ASN A 126 -17.92 -3.16 2.34
N LEU A 127 -18.39 -4.36 2.67
CA LEU A 127 -17.64 -5.56 3.05
C LEU A 127 -16.72 -5.41 4.27
N GLY A 128 -16.61 -4.19 4.85
CA GLY A 128 -15.59 -3.85 5.84
C GLY A 128 -14.21 -3.61 5.20
N PRO A 129 -13.15 -3.44 6.02
CA PRO A 129 -11.82 -3.23 5.49
C PRO A 129 -11.31 -4.44 4.69
N LEU A 130 -10.90 -4.19 3.45
CA LEU A 130 -10.39 -5.20 2.55
C LEU A 130 -8.85 -5.32 2.65
N GLN A 131 -8.34 -6.50 2.37
CA GLN A 131 -6.91 -6.77 2.20
C GLN A 131 -6.72 -7.70 1.00
N SER A 132 -5.68 -7.48 0.21
CA SER A 132 -5.36 -8.25 -0.97
C SER A 132 -3.86 -8.57 -1.01
N GLY A 133 -3.51 -9.77 -1.44
CA GLY A 133 -2.14 -10.12 -1.80
C GLY A 133 -1.86 -9.83 -3.28
N VAL A 134 -0.61 -10.08 -3.69
CA VAL A 134 -0.21 -10.00 -5.10
C VAL A 134 -0.63 -11.29 -5.81
N GLY A 135 -1.27 -11.17 -6.98
CA GLY A 135 -1.60 -12.32 -7.82
C GLY A 135 -2.84 -12.14 -8.69
N SER A 136 -2.95 -12.98 -9.73
CA SER A 136 -4.03 -12.92 -10.72
C SER A 136 -5.42 -13.11 -10.11
N ILE A 137 -5.57 -14.02 -9.14
CA ILE A 137 -6.86 -14.27 -8.46
C ILE A 137 -7.30 -13.03 -7.69
N ALA A 138 -6.42 -12.43 -6.89
CA ALA A 138 -6.74 -11.24 -6.13
C ALA A 138 -7.16 -10.08 -7.05
N ASN A 139 -6.42 -9.86 -8.13
CA ASN A 139 -6.74 -8.85 -9.13
C ASN A 139 -8.09 -9.11 -9.81
N ALA A 140 -8.39 -10.35 -10.18
CA ALA A 140 -9.65 -10.69 -10.80
C ALA A 140 -10.84 -10.46 -9.86
N VAL A 141 -10.71 -10.77 -8.57
CA VAL A 141 -11.75 -10.50 -7.56
C VAL A 141 -12.00 -9.00 -7.43
N PHE A 142 -10.94 -8.21 -7.32
CA PHE A 142 -11.05 -6.75 -7.23
C PHE A 142 -11.63 -6.13 -8.50
N ALA A 143 -11.24 -6.63 -9.67
CA ALA A 143 -11.87 -6.23 -10.95
C ALA A 143 -13.38 -6.59 -10.97
N GLY A 144 -13.75 -7.72 -10.37
CA GLY A 144 -15.16 -8.11 -10.21
C GLY A 144 -15.96 -7.12 -9.34
N PHE A 145 -15.33 -6.50 -8.35
CA PHE A 145 -15.99 -5.49 -7.50
C PHE A 145 -16.39 -4.24 -8.28
N GLU A 146 -15.67 -3.88 -9.34
CA GLU A 146 -16.01 -2.74 -10.20
C GLU A 146 -17.43 -2.87 -10.77
N HIS A 147 -17.84 -4.09 -11.12
CA HIS A 147 -19.15 -4.39 -11.71
C HIS A 147 -20.20 -4.85 -10.69
N SER A 148 -19.85 -4.98 -9.43
CA SER A 148 -20.74 -5.41 -8.35
C SER A 148 -21.60 -4.26 -7.81
N ASN A 149 -22.50 -4.57 -6.87
CA ASN A 149 -23.31 -3.59 -6.16
C ASN A 149 -22.64 -2.99 -4.92
N PHE A 150 -21.41 -3.38 -4.60
CA PHE A 150 -20.67 -2.87 -3.44
C PHE A 150 -20.32 -1.39 -3.61
N LYS A 151 -20.32 -0.66 -2.49
CA LYS A 151 -20.05 0.78 -2.44
C LYS A 151 -19.27 1.12 -1.18
N ASP A 152 -18.62 2.26 -1.23
CA ASP A 152 -17.85 2.81 -0.09
C ASP A 152 -16.82 1.81 0.44
N LEU A 153 -16.20 1.06 -0.49
CA LEU A 153 -15.15 0.10 -0.16
C LEU A 153 -13.96 0.83 0.45
N VAL A 154 -13.34 0.21 1.45
CA VAL A 154 -12.11 0.69 2.08
C VAL A 154 -11.09 -0.44 2.11
N MET A 155 -9.82 -0.10 1.99
CA MET A 155 -8.73 -1.06 1.95
C MET A 155 -7.60 -0.70 2.92
N TYR A 156 -7.15 -1.69 3.69
CA TYR A 156 -5.96 -1.62 4.51
C TYR A 156 -5.13 -2.87 4.24
N SER A 157 -4.07 -2.73 3.45
CA SER A 157 -3.40 -3.87 2.80
C SER A 157 -1.87 -3.75 2.91
N GLU A 158 -1.19 -4.83 2.61
CA GLU A 158 0.25 -4.80 2.39
C GLU A 158 0.57 -4.13 1.05
N VAL A 159 -0.15 -4.50 -0.01
CA VAL A 159 0.13 -4.06 -1.38
C VAL A 159 -1.10 -3.44 -2.02
N LEU A 160 -0.90 -2.32 -2.72
CA LEU A 160 -1.88 -1.74 -3.63
C LEU A 160 -1.46 -2.02 -5.07
N GLN A 161 -2.42 -2.40 -5.91
CA GLN A 161 -2.21 -2.78 -7.31
C GLN A 161 -3.14 -1.94 -8.22
N ASP A 162 -2.95 -2.01 -9.53
CA ASP A 162 -3.74 -1.24 -10.50
C ASP A 162 -5.26 -1.37 -10.31
N CYS A 163 -5.73 -2.58 -9.95
CA CYS A 163 -7.15 -2.81 -9.67
C CYS A 163 -7.70 -1.96 -8.51
N THR A 164 -6.86 -1.63 -7.52
CA THR A 164 -7.24 -0.73 -6.42
C THR A 164 -7.53 0.68 -6.94
N PHE A 165 -6.67 1.18 -7.82
CA PHE A 165 -6.82 2.52 -8.40
C PHE A 165 -8.03 2.60 -9.33
N LYS A 166 -8.30 1.55 -10.12
CA LYS A 166 -9.54 1.45 -10.92
C LYS A 166 -10.80 1.54 -10.05
N LEU A 167 -10.81 0.91 -8.87
CA LEU A 167 -11.92 1.02 -7.92
C LEU A 167 -12.06 2.42 -7.32
N ILE A 168 -10.96 3.13 -7.09
CA ILE A 168 -10.96 4.52 -6.64
C ILE A 168 -11.51 5.42 -7.76
N ASP A 169 -11.00 5.29 -8.98
CA ASP A 169 -11.41 6.10 -10.13
C ASP A 169 -12.89 5.91 -10.49
N SER A 170 -13.41 4.68 -10.33
CA SER A 170 -14.84 4.38 -10.52
C SER A 170 -15.74 4.84 -9.36
N GLY A 171 -15.15 5.39 -8.28
CA GLY A 171 -15.89 5.82 -7.08
C GLY A 171 -16.42 4.67 -6.22
N LYS A 172 -16.01 3.44 -6.46
CA LYS A 172 -16.40 2.27 -5.66
C LYS A 172 -15.62 2.19 -4.35
N MET A 173 -14.35 2.61 -4.38
CA MET A 173 -13.48 2.63 -3.21
C MET A 173 -13.20 4.07 -2.80
N ILE A 174 -13.41 4.37 -1.52
CA ILE A 174 -13.26 5.72 -0.96
C ILE A 174 -11.93 5.93 -0.25
N PHE A 175 -11.23 4.86 0.09
CA PHE A 175 -9.93 4.93 0.77
C PHE A 175 -9.14 3.63 0.58
N ALA A 176 -7.82 3.77 0.39
CA ALA A 176 -6.90 2.65 0.41
C ALA A 176 -5.58 3.05 1.10
N SER A 177 -5.04 2.16 1.92
CA SER A 177 -3.73 2.27 2.54
C SER A 177 -2.94 0.98 2.34
N GLY A 178 -1.65 1.09 2.06
CA GLY A 178 -0.76 -0.06 1.85
C GLY A 178 0.69 0.27 2.16
N CYS A 179 1.51 -0.77 2.39
CA CYS A 179 2.95 -0.62 2.61
C CYS A 179 3.72 -0.38 1.31
N SER A 180 3.16 -0.80 0.19
CA SER A 180 3.77 -0.67 -1.14
C SER A 180 2.71 -0.56 -2.23
N MET A 181 3.10 0.04 -3.35
CA MET A 181 2.35 0.03 -4.59
C MET A 181 3.10 -0.81 -5.62
N THR A 182 2.46 -1.84 -6.17
CA THR A 182 3.00 -2.67 -7.25
C THR A 182 2.14 -2.43 -8.47
N LEU A 183 2.63 -1.57 -9.37
CA LEU A 183 1.91 -1.08 -10.53
C LEU A 183 2.50 -1.65 -11.81
N SER A 184 1.66 -1.81 -12.83
CA SER A 184 2.09 -2.15 -14.19
C SER A 184 2.64 -0.92 -14.91
N GLN A 185 3.26 -1.16 -16.07
CA GLN A 185 3.75 -0.13 -16.97
C GLN A 185 2.61 0.38 -17.89
N SER A 186 1.57 0.98 -17.37
CA SER A 186 0.47 1.49 -18.21
C SER A 186 0.54 2.99 -18.40
#